data_a7f64076200f4e733975b5904b7369c2
#
_entry.id   a7f64076200f4e733975b5904b7369c2
#
_cell.length_a   1.000
_cell.length_b   1.000
_cell.length_c   1.000
_cell.angle_alpha   90.00
_cell.angle_beta   90.00
_cell.angle_gamma   90.00
#
_symmetry.space_group_name_H-M   'P 1'
#
loop_
_entity.id
_entity.type
_entity.pdbx_description
1 polymer ?
#
loop_
_entity_poly.entity_id
_entity_poly.type
_entity_poly.pdbx_seq_one_letter_code
_entity_poly.pdbx_strand_id
1 'polypeptide(L)'
;MLLSMTGYGKTESQFRNRTLVCEVRSLNSKALDLSVRIAPTLRAKELDIRTQISKRVERGKVDIAIYMQDSQTEEVSFTPINWEAVRFYSAQYKEHIGQYDSNEQIPAEIMAAILRMPDVIKVQEDASEMTDEEWTAIQRQIDETLDAFVAFRTQEGQALQQ
;
A
#
# COMPACT_ATOMS: atom_id res chain seq x y z
N MET A 1 21.07 -1.63 29.84
CA MET A 1 19.89 -0.82 29.47
C MET A 1 18.69 -1.74 29.30
N LEU A 2 17.67 -1.57 30.11
CA LEU A 2 16.47 -2.40 30.05
C LEU A 2 15.53 -1.81 28.97
N LEU A 3 15.25 -2.58 27.93
CA LEU A 3 14.28 -2.23 26.92
C LEU A 3 12.97 -2.96 27.18
N SER A 4 11.85 -2.23 27.17
CA SER A 4 10.55 -2.86 27.20
C SER A 4 10.36 -3.79 25.99
N MET A 5 9.65 -4.89 26.18
CA MET A 5 9.29 -5.81 25.09
C MET A 5 8.10 -5.30 24.27
N THR A 6 7.30 -4.41 24.84
CA THR A 6 6.25 -3.69 24.14
C THR A 6 6.79 -2.41 23.53
N GLY A 7 6.33 -2.07 22.35
CA GLY A 7 6.78 -0.88 21.64
C GLY A 7 5.79 -0.44 20.59
N TYR A 8 5.86 0.84 20.24
CA TYR A 8 5.05 1.47 19.23
C TYR A 8 5.83 2.59 18.53
N GLY A 9 5.65 2.70 17.24
CA GLY A 9 6.14 3.81 16.44
C GLY A 9 5.27 4.01 15.22
N LYS A 10 5.03 5.26 14.85
CA LYS A 10 4.25 5.63 13.67
C LYS A 10 4.84 6.86 13.03
N THR A 11 4.96 6.85 11.70
CA THR A 11 5.30 8.03 10.90
C THR A 11 4.39 8.13 9.69
N GLU A 12 4.20 9.35 9.22
CA GLU A 12 3.42 9.66 8.03
C GLU A 12 4.25 10.56 7.11
N SER A 13 4.19 10.31 5.82
CA SER A 13 4.80 11.16 4.81
C SER A 13 3.97 11.21 3.53
N GLN A 14 4.20 12.23 2.72
CA GLN A 14 3.56 12.32 1.41
C GLN A 14 4.29 11.41 0.42
N PHE A 15 3.53 10.58 -0.27
CA PHE A 15 3.99 9.74 -1.36
C PHE A 15 3.06 9.91 -2.54
N ARG A 16 3.54 10.61 -3.59
CA ARG A 16 2.71 11.01 -4.71
C ARG A 16 1.48 11.80 -4.21
N ASN A 17 0.28 11.41 -4.55
CA ASN A 17 -0.97 12.09 -4.14
C ASN A 17 -1.62 11.48 -2.87
N ARG A 18 -0.90 10.60 -2.17
CA ARG A 18 -1.41 9.87 -1.00
C ARG A 18 -0.48 10.03 0.18
N THR A 19 -0.96 9.70 1.36
CA THR A 19 -0.14 9.64 2.57
C THR A 19 0.37 8.22 2.78
N LEU A 20 1.68 8.07 2.88
CA LEU A 20 2.31 6.80 3.26
C LEU A 20 2.40 6.73 4.78
N VAL A 21 1.77 5.75 5.37
CA VAL A 21 1.79 5.50 6.81
C VAL A 21 2.66 4.28 7.09
N CYS A 22 3.63 4.44 7.99
CA CYS A 22 4.46 3.37 8.50
C CYS A 22 4.22 3.23 10.00
N GLU A 23 3.78 2.06 10.43
CA GLU A 23 3.42 1.77 11.82
C GLU A 23 4.09 0.48 12.28
N VAL A 24 4.74 0.53 13.43
CA VAL A 24 5.41 -0.61 14.06
C VAL A 24 4.85 -0.84 15.44
N ARG A 25 4.50 -2.09 15.75
CA ARG A 25 4.06 -2.52 17.08
C ARG A 25 4.83 -3.75 17.48
N SER A 26 5.14 -3.88 18.74
CA SER A 26 5.70 -5.11 19.28
C SER A 26 5.01 -5.60 20.53
N LEU A 27 5.01 -6.92 20.66
CA LEU A 27 4.56 -7.64 21.83
C LEU A 27 5.71 -8.50 22.37
N ASN A 28 5.59 -8.91 23.63
CA ASN A 28 6.57 -9.79 24.26
C ASN A 28 6.60 -11.16 23.59
N SER A 29 7.80 -11.60 23.15
CA SER A 29 8.05 -12.92 22.61
C SER A 29 9.50 -13.35 22.87
N LYS A 30 9.74 -14.65 23.01
CA LYS A 30 11.07 -15.21 23.24
C LYS A 30 11.96 -15.20 21.99
N ALA A 31 11.36 -15.22 20.81
CA ALA A 31 12.04 -15.22 19.52
C ALA A 31 11.58 -14.04 18.67
N LEU A 32 12.36 -13.71 17.64
CA LEU A 32 11.93 -12.73 16.63
C LEU A 32 10.84 -13.36 15.76
N ASP A 33 9.64 -12.77 15.82
CA ASP A 33 8.53 -13.08 14.91
C ASP A 33 8.13 -11.77 14.22
N LEU A 34 8.50 -11.65 12.95
CA LEU A 34 8.30 -10.44 12.15
C LEU A 34 7.16 -10.64 11.16
N SER A 35 6.07 -9.92 11.37
CA SER A 35 4.96 -9.80 10.44
C SER A 35 5.04 -8.48 9.68
N VAL A 36 5.08 -8.54 8.36
CA VAL A 36 5.16 -7.36 7.49
C VAL A 36 3.95 -7.32 6.58
N ARG A 37 3.17 -6.26 6.69
CA ARG A 37 2.06 -5.94 5.80
C ARG A 37 2.41 -4.69 5.02
N ILE A 38 2.49 -4.80 3.72
CA ILE A 38 2.91 -3.71 2.84
C ILE A 38 1.90 -3.45 1.75
N ALA A 39 1.85 -2.19 1.30
CA ALA A 39 1.06 -1.81 0.14
C ALA A 39 1.51 -2.57 -1.12
N PRO A 40 0.60 -2.89 -2.05
CA PRO A 40 0.93 -3.61 -3.27
C PRO A 40 2.06 -2.98 -4.08
N THR A 41 2.16 -1.66 -4.11
CA THR A 41 3.23 -0.89 -4.78
C THR A 41 4.63 -1.16 -4.23
N LEU A 42 4.73 -1.64 -2.98
CA LEU A 42 5.99 -1.93 -2.29
C LEU A 42 6.37 -3.41 -2.31
N ARG A 43 5.57 -4.28 -2.89
CA ARG A 43 5.83 -5.74 -2.88
C ARG A 43 7.19 -6.13 -3.45
N ALA A 44 7.64 -5.45 -4.49
CA ALA A 44 8.96 -5.68 -5.08
C ALA A 44 10.12 -5.39 -4.11
N LYS A 45 9.88 -4.57 -3.09
CA LYS A 45 10.85 -4.16 -2.06
C LYS A 45 10.65 -4.85 -0.71
N GLU A 46 9.76 -5.83 -0.63
CA GLU A 46 9.43 -6.51 0.63
C GLU A 46 10.65 -7.14 1.32
N LEU A 47 11.52 -7.78 0.54
CA LEU A 47 12.72 -8.42 1.07
C LEU A 47 13.71 -7.39 1.67
N ASP A 48 13.88 -6.27 0.98
CA ASP A 48 14.72 -5.17 1.46
C ASP A 48 14.17 -4.56 2.75
N ILE A 49 12.86 -4.38 2.81
CA ILE A 49 12.14 -3.89 4.00
C ILE A 49 12.32 -4.85 5.17
N ARG A 50 12.12 -6.14 4.97
CA ARG A 50 12.33 -7.16 6.01
C ARG A 50 13.76 -7.16 6.52
N THR A 51 14.73 -7.04 5.64
CA THR A 51 16.16 -6.99 5.99
C THR A 51 16.48 -5.75 6.81
N GLN A 52 15.97 -4.59 6.40
CA GLN A 52 16.15 -3.32 7.12
C GLN A 52 15.59 -3.40 8.55
N ILE A 53 14.40 -3.94 8.70
CA ILE A 53 13.76 -4.09 10.01
C ILE A 53 14.50 -5.09 10.90
N SER A 54 14.88 -6.23 10.35
CA SER A 54 15.57 -7.30 11.09
C SER A 54 16.92 -6.86 11.65
N LYS A 55 17.59 -5.91 10.99
CA LYS A 55 18.84 -5.33 11.50
C LYS A 55 18.66 -4.46 12.75
N ARG A 56 17.48 -3.90 12.94
CA ARG A 56 17.15 -2.97 14.03
C ARG A 56 16.38 -3.63 15.18
N VAL A 57 15.73 -4.76 14.92
CA VAL A 57 14.88 -5.47 15.88
C VAL A 57 15.45 -6.86 16.10
N GLU A 58 16.01 -7.09 17.28
CA GLU A 58 16.71 -8.33 17.60
C GLU A 58 15.76 -9.45 18.03
N ARG A 59 14.69 -9.12 18.75
CA ARG A 59 13.71 -10.10 19.24
C ARG A 59 12.36 -9.44 19.58
N GLY A 60 11.35 -10.29 19.71
CA GLY A 60 9.98 -9.91 20.02
C GLY A 60 9.04 -10.22 18.86
N LYS A 61 7.75 -10.21 19.13
CA LYS A 61 6.73 -10.27 18.08
C LYS A 61 6.51 -8.86 17.56
N VAL A 62 6.95 -8.61 16.35
CA VAL A 62 6.90 -7.27 15.73
C VAL A 62 5.99 -7.30 14.53
N ASP A 63 4.97 -6.47 14.56
CA ASP A 63 4.08 -6.22 13.43
C ASP A 63 4.41 -4.86 12.83
N ILE A 64 4.74 -4.83 11.55
CA ILE A 64 4.92 -3.60 10.79
C ILE A 64 3.87 -3.52 9.69
N ALA A 65 3.23 -2.36 9.58
CA ALA A 65 2.29 -2.05 8.51
C ALA A 65 2.75 -0.81 7.75
N ILE A 66 2.90 -0.94 6.45
CA ILE A 66 3.22 0.16 5.54
C ILE A 66 2.11 0.23 4.50
N TYR A 67 1.26 1.22 4.62
CA TYR A 67 0.09 1.35 3.77
C TYR A 67 -0.13 2.79 3.29
N MET A 68 -0.86 2.89 2.20
CA MET A 68 -1.28 4.17 1.64
C MET A 68 -2.64 4.56 2.20
N GLN A 69 -2.74 5.78 2.67
CA GLN A 69 -3.98 6.40 3.10
C GLN A 69 -4.31 7.54 2.14
N ASP A 70 -5.56 7.62 1.73
CA ASP A 70 -5.99 8.74 0.93
C ASP A 70 -5.88 10.02 1.76
N SER A 71 -5.29 11.06 1.19
CA SER A 71 -5.24 12.36 1.85
C SER A 71 -6.66 12.82 2.14
N GLN A 72 -6.94 13.19 3.38
CA GLN A 72 -8.25 13.67 3.84
C GLN A 72 -8.62 15.06 3.27
N THR A 73 -8.36 15.29 2.02
CA THR A 73 -9.05 16.36 1.31
C THR A 73 -10.40 15.79 0.91
N GLU A 74 -11.46 16.44 1.33
CA GLU A 74 -12.86 16.13 0.99
C GLU A 74 -13.16 16.28 -0.53
N GLU A 75 -12.16 16.11 -1.37
CA GLU A 75 -12.37 15.93 -2.79
C GLU A 75 -12.93 14.53 -2.98
N VAL A 76 -14.21 14.48 -3.31
CA VAL A 76 -14.88 13.24 -3.71
C VAL A 76 -14.09 12.69 -4.89
N SER A 77 -13.23 11.73 -4.61
CA SER A 77 -12.41 11.07 -5.62
C SER A 77 -13.28 10.03 -6.32
N PHE A 78 -13.69 10.35 -7.53
CA PHE A 78 -14.37 9.38 -8.40
C PHE A 78 -13.31 8.51 -9.10
N THR A 79 -13.60 7.22 -9.22
CA THR A 79 -12.78 6.32 -10.03
C THR A 79 -13.00 6.64 -11.50
N PRO A 80 -11.95 7.04 -12.25
CA PRO A 80 -12.10 7.31 -13.66
C PRO A 80 -12.42 6.03 -14.44
N ILE A 81 -13.19 6.17 -15.51
CA ILE A 81 -13.47 5.06 -16.42
C ILE A 81 -12.25 4.82 -17.30
N ASN A 82 -11.81 3.58 -17.37
CA ASN A 82 -10.77 3.16 -18.32
C ASN A 82 -11.35 3.03 -19.73
N TRP A 83 -11.32 4.10 -20.49
CA TRP A 83 -11.86 4.15 -21.86
C TRP A 83 -11.13 3.25 -22.86
N GLU A 84 -9.88 2.91 -22.58
CA GLU A 84 -9.12 1.95 -23.39
C GLU A 84 -9.73 0.54 -23.27
N ALA A 85 -10.05 0.11 -22.06
CA ALA A 85 -10.77 -1.15 -21.84
C ALA A 85 -12.16 -1.13 -22.47
N VAL A 86 -12.90 -0.03 -22.37
CA VAL A 86 -14.22 0.13 -23.03
C VAL A 86 -14.10 -0.04 -24.53
N ARG A 87 -13.12 0.59 -25.16
CA ARG A 87 -12.86 0.45 -26.61
C ARG A 87 -12.50 -0.96 -26.99
N PHE A 88 -11.67 -1.64 -26.21
CA PHE A 88 -11.31 -3.03 -26.44
C PHE A 88 -12.54 -3.95 -26.41
N TYR A 89 -13.35 -3.91 -25.38
CA TYR A 89 -14.54 -4.75 -25.29
C TYR A 89 -15.60 -4.39 -26.35
N SER A 90 -15.72 -3.12 -26.70
CA SER A 90 -16.61 -2.66 -27.77
C SER A 90 -16.19 -3.22 -29.13
N ALA A 91 -14.89 -3.25 -29.43
CA ALA A 91 -14.33 -3.83 -30.64
C ALA A 91 -14.56 -5.35 -30.70
N GLN A 92 -14.35 -6.05 -29.58
CA GLN A 92 -14.63 -7.49 -29.45
C GLN A 92 -16.11 -7.81 -29.72
N TYR A 93 -17.02 -7.02 -29.18
CA TYR A 93 -18.45 -7.18 -29.43
C TYR A 93 -18.76 -7.03 -30.93
N LYS A 94 -18.26 -5.97 -31.57
CA LYS A 94 -18.51 -5.71 -33.00
C LYS A 94 -17.93 -6.80 -33.89
N GLU A 95 -16.75 -7.31 -33.55
CA GLU A 95 -16.08 -8.35 -34.33
C GLU A 95 -16.82 -9.70 -34.28
N HIS A 96 -17.34 -10.11 -33.11
CA HIS A 96 -17.86 -11.45 -32.90
C HIS A 96 -19.39 -11.54 -32.91
N ILE A 97 -20.09 -10.53 -32.51
CA ILE A 97 -21.56 -10.54 -32.34
C ILE A 97 -22.24 -9.50 -33.23
N GLY A 98 -21.66 -8.32 -33.38
CA GLY A 98 -22.21 -7.19 -34.11
C GLY A 98 -22.36 -7.39 -35.61
N GLN A 99 -21.83 -8.48 -36.15
CA GLN A 99 -21.94 -8.82 -37.60
C GLN A 99 -23.38 -9.12 -38.07
N TYR A 100 -24.27 -9.35 -37.14
CA TYR A 100 -25.68 -9.65 -37.41
C TYR A 100 -26.60 -8.44 -37.27
N ASP A 101 -26.11 -7.33 -36.77
CA ASP A 101 -26.86 -6.10 -36.59
C ASP A 101 -26.33 -5.02 -37.53
N SER A 102 -27.19 -4.54 -38.41
CA SER A 102 -26.87 -3.54 -39.44
C SER A 102 -26.61 -2.12 -38.84
N ASN A 103 -26.78 -1.98 -37.53
CA ASN A 103 -26.48 -0.76 -36.82
C ASN A 103 -25.04 -0.78 -36.29
N GLU A 104 -24.22 0.15 -36.68
CA GLU A 104 -22.84 0.35 -36.19
C GLU A 104 -22.77 0.70 -34.69
N GLN A 105 -23.91 0.93 -34.05
CA GLN A 105 -23.99 1.32 -32.65
C GLN A 105 -24.09 0.09 -31.73
N ILE A 106 -23.39 0.18 -30.60
CA ILE A 106 -23.46 -0.83 -29.56
C ILE A 106 -24.79 -0.64 -28.79
N PRO A 107 -25.61 -1.69 -28.62
CA PRO A 107 -26.83 -1.59 -27.83
C PRO A 107 -26.57 -1.11 -26.40
N ALA A 108 -27.50 -0.36 -25.84
CA ALA A 108 -27.36 0.23 -24.51
C ALA A 108 -27.14 -0.83 -23.41
N GLU A 109 -27.78 -1.99 -23.53
CA GLU A 109 -27.61 -3.12 -22.59
C GLU A 109 -26.18 -3.68 -22.62
N ILE A 110 -25.58 -3.76 -23.81
CA ILE A 110 -24.21 -4.22 -24.00
C ILE A 110 -23.22 -3.18 -23.45
N MET A 111 -23.44 -1.91 -23.73
CA MET A 111 -22.61 -0.84 -23.16
C MET A 111 -22.70 -0.82 -21.63
N ALA A 112 -23.87 -0.98 -21.05
CA ALA A 112 -24.04 -1.11 -19.61
C ALA A 112 -23.28 -2.31 -19.02
N ALA A 113 -23.26 -3.44 -19.71
CA ALA A 113 -22.49 -4.61 -19.31
C ALA A 113 -20.97 -4.36 -19.39
N ILE A 114 -20.49 -3.71 -20.45
CA ILE A 114 -19.09 -3.33 -20.63
C ILE A 114 -18.63 -2.39 -19.48
N LEU A 115 -19.44 -1.39 -19.13
CA LEU A 115 -19.12 -0.45 -18.06
C LEU A 115 -19.06 -1.10 -16.67
N ARG A 116 -19.59 -2.30 -16.50
CA ARG A 116 -19.49 -3.09 -15.26
C ARG A 116 -18.29 -4.05 -15.23
N MET A 117 -17.53 -4.15 -16.30
CA MET A 117 -16.35 -5.00 -16.34
C MET A 117 -15.29 -4.52 -15.35
N PRO A 118 -14.62 -5.45 -14.63
CA PRO A 118 -13.60 -5.08 -13.61
C PRO A 118 -12.49 -4.19 -14.15
N ASP A 119 -12.04 -4.42 -15.38
CA ASP A 119 -10.95 -3.64 -16.00
C ASP A 119 -11.36 -2.20 -16.36
N VAL A 120 -12.66 -1.95 -16.49
CA VAL A 120 -13.23 -0.62 -16.79
C VAL A 120 -13.29 0.25 -15.54
N ILE A 121 -13.61 -0.34 -14.40
CA ILE A 121 -13.80 0.35 -13.11
C ILE A 121 -12.57 0.20 -12.21
N LYS A 122 -11.61 -0.64 -12.58
CA LYS A 122 -10.42 -0.88 -11.78
C LYS A 122 -9.61 0.40 -11.69
N VAL A 123 -9.42 0.86 -10.46
CA VAL A 123 -8.43 1.90 -10.17
C VAL A 123 -7.11 1.41 -10.75
N GLN A 124 -6.56 2.09 -11.73
CA GLN A 124 -5.16 1.92 -12.06
C GLN A 124 -4.39 2.36 -10.82
N GLU A 125 -3.98 1.38 -10.02
CA GLU A 125 -2.86 1.63 -9.13
C GLU A 125 -1.76 2.18 -10.04
N ASP A 126 -1.21 3.32 -9.67
CA ASP A 126 -0.14 3.96 -10.41
C ASP A 126 0.94 2.92 -10.73
N ALA A 127 0.86 2.33 -11.92
CA ALA A 127 1.76 1.26 -12.36
C ALA A 127 3.15 1.80 -12.75
N SER A 128 3.40 3.09 -12.48
CA SER A 128 4.71 3.66 -12.68
C SER A 128 5.69 3.04 -11.68
N GLU A 129 6.77 2.52 -12.19
CA GLU A 129 7.85 1.97 -11.38
C GLU A 129 8.30 3.00 -10.34
N MET A 130 8.61 2.51 -9.15
CA MET A 130 9.15 3.33 -8.08
C MET A 130 10.53 3.86 -8.46
N THR A 131 10.73 5.17 -8.36
CA THR A 131 12.04 5.77 -8.58
C THR A 131 12.98 5.50 -7.41
N ASP A 132 14.29 5.58 -7.66
CA ASP A 132 15.30 5.42 -6.61
C ASP A 132 15.16 6.48 -5.51
N GLU A 133 14.75 7.69 -5.86
CA GLU A 133 14.50 8.80 -4.92
C GLU A 133 13.30 8.49 -4.01
N GLU A 134 12.20 7.99 -4.60
CA GLU A 134 11.01 7.55 -3.85
C GLU A 134 11.37 6.41 -2.89
N TRP A 135 12.14 5.44 -3.36
CA TRP A 135 12.58 4.33 -2.52
C TRP A 135 13.47 4.79 -1.35
N THR A 136 14.41 5.68 -1.61
CA THR A 136 15.26 6.27 -0.57
C THR A 136 14.44 7.00 0.49
N ALA A 137 13.42 7.76 0.07
CA ALA A 137 12.51 8.45 0.99
C ALA A 137 11.72 7.46 1.87
N ILE A 138 11.27 6.34 1.30
CA ILE A 138 10.55 5.29 2.04
C ILE A 138 11.47 4.59 3.04
N GLN A 139 12.70 4.26 2.65
CA GLN A 139 13.69 3.69 3.56
C GLN A 139 13.98 4.61 4.74
N ARG A 140 14.12 5.90 4.50
CA ARG A 140 14.29 6.91 5.55
C ARG A 140 13.09 6.94 6.51
N GLN A 141 11.88 6.90 5.97
CA GLN A 141 10.66 6.87 6.80
C GLN A 141 10.59 5.61 7.65
N ILE A 142 10.98 4.46 7.13
CA ILE A 142 11.05 3.20 7.90
C ILE A 142 12.06 3.36 9.05
N ASP A 143 13.24 3.92 8.80
CA ASP A 143 14.25 4.17 9.83
C ASP A 143 13.74 5.13 10.90
N GLU A 144 13.08 6.21 10.53
CA GLU A 144 12.47 7.16 11.47
C GLU A 144 11.38 6.49 12.34
N THR A 145 10.60 5.60 11.75
CA THR A 145 9.59 4.82 12.49
C THR A 145 10.25 3.88 13.50
N LEU A 146 11.32 3.22 13.09
CA LEU A 146 12.09 2.33 13.97
C LEU A 146 12.79 3.11 15.08
N ASP A 147 13.27 4.31 14.81
CA ASP A 147 13.84 5.20 15.84
C ASP A 147 12.79 5.59 16.90
N ALA A 148 11.60 5.97 16.47
CA ALA A 148 10.47 6.24 17.36
C ALA A 148 10.08 5.00 18.19
N PHE A 149 10.06 3.84 17.58
CA PHE A 149 9.78 2.57 18.22
C PHE A 149 10.82 2.22 19.30
N VAL A 150 12.11 2.38 19.01
CA VAL A 150 13.19 2.14 19.97
C VAL A 150 13.14 3.15 21.12
N ALA A 151 12.88 4.42 20.83
CA ALA A 151 12.74 5.46 21.84
C ALA A 151 11.59 5.15 22.82
N PHE A 152 10.45 4.70 22.31
CA PHE A 152 9.31 4.26 23.11
C PHE A 152 9.68 3.10 24.06
N ARG A 153 10.36 2.07 23.54
CA ARG A 153 10.83 0.92 24.34
C ARG A 153 11.80 1.30 25.43
N THR A 154 12.67 2.28 25.15
CA THR A 154 13.63 2.79 26.11
C THR A 154 12.92 3.55 27.24
N GLN A 155 11.97 4.39 26.90
CA GLN A 155 11.19 5.16 27.88
C GLN A 155 10.36 4.24 28.79
N GLU A 156 9.67 3.25 28.25
CA GLU A 156 8.95 2.27 29.03
C GLU A 156 9.86 1.42 29.92
N GLY A 157 11.01 0.99 29.40
CA GLY A 157 12.01 0.24 30.16
C GLY A 157 12.51 1.03 31.38
N GLN A 158 12.69 2.33 31.26
CA GLN A 158 13.07 3.21 32.36
C GLN A 158 11.95 3.36 33.40
N ALA A 159 10.69 3.45 32.97
CA ALA A 159 9.55 3.55 33.87
C ALA A 159 9.35 2.28 34.72
N LEU A 160 9.74 1.12 34.19
CA LEU A 160 9.67 -0.16 34.90
C LEU A 160 10.80 -0.36 35.93
N GLN A 161 11.85 0.48 35.91
CA GLN A 161 12.95 0.45 36.88
C GLN A 161 12.72 1.34 38.11
N GLN A 162 11.68 2.15 38.10
CA GLN A 162 11.26 2.97 39.24
C GLN A 162 10.19 2.25 40.07
#